data_22519aa3fe89eb2c6a28bdec5d2f62ab
#
_entry.id   22519aa3fe89eb2c6a28bdec5d2f62ab
#
_cell.length_a   1.000
_cell.length_b   1.000
_cell.length_c   1.000
_cell.angle_alpha   90.00
_cell.angle_beta   90.00
_cell.angle_gamma   90.00
#
_symmetry.space_group_name_H-M   'P 1'
#
loop_
_entity.id
_entity.type
_entity.pdbx_description
1 polymer ?
#
loop_
_entity_poly.entity_id
_entity_poly.type
_entity_poly.pdbx_seq_one_letter_code
_entity_poly.pdbx_strand_id
1 'polypeptide(L)'
;MSKVNTYQIAAVDRYANALFQLAKEAKVLDSVSNELIRIKEILQEDQEVLSVILNPSVSKSNKIKLFETIAEKIELSKLVSNFIGVIVKKNRVNYLLEIIGTFGNLLASLKGERVATVSSAYALTDAQIADISSKLKDKFNADFNIQLNIEPELIGGLKIQVGSQMIDSSIKNQLQLLKEKMKEVA
;
A
#
# COMPACT_ATOMS: atom_id res chain seq x y z
N MET A 1 18.13 -1.81 14.31
CA MET A 1 17.00 -1.27 13.50
C MET A 1 15.79 -2.21 13.37
N SER A 2 15.53 -3.18 14.23
CA SER A 2 14.55 -4.23 13.84
C SER A 2 13.37 -4.48 14.79
N LYS A 3 13.35 -3.97 16.01
CA LYS A 3 12.25 -4.25 16.94
C LYS A 3 11.04 -3.30 16.85
N VAL A 4 11.24 -2.06 16.42
CA VAL A 4 10.16 -1.06 16.30
C VAL A 4 9.25 -1.38 15.11
N ASN A 5 9.80 -1.89 14.02
CA ASN A 5 9.08 -2.18 12.77
C ASN A 5 8.09 -3.36 12.91
N THR A 6 8.41 -4.38 13.68
CA THR A 6 7.57 -5.59 13.81
C THR A 6 6.25 -5.34 14.55
N TYR A 7 6.27 -4.52 15.61
CA TYR A 7 5.05 -4.15 16.35
C TYR A 7 4.12 -3.22 15.56
N GLN A 8 4.70 -2.38 14.70
CA GLN A 8 3.96 -1.48 13.83
C GLN A 8 3.21 -2.28 12.75
N ILE A 9 3.90 -3.16 12.04
CA ILE A 9 3.32 -4.04 11.02
C ILE A 9 2.18 -4.87 11.60
N ALA A 10 2.40 -5.53 12.74
CA ALA A 10 1.37 -6.33 13.40
C ALA A 10 0.15 -5.51 13.87
N ALA A 11 0.29 -4.21 14.11
CA ALA A 11 -0.83 -3.34 14.42
C ALA A 11 -1.62 -2.97 13.15
N VAL A 12 -0.93 -2.57 12.07
CA VAL A 12 -1.52 -2.26 10.76
C VAL A 12 -2.36 -3.43 10.27
N ASP A 13 -1.78 -4.64 10.27
CA ASP A 13 -2.45 -5.86 9.83
C ASP A 13 -3.72 -6.16 10.64
N ARG A 14 -3.66 -5.98 11.96
CA ARG A 14 -4.84 -6.21 12.83
C ARG A 14 -5.99 -5.27 12.51
N TYR A 15 -5.72 -3.98 12.30
CA TYR A 15 -6.77 -3.01 11.98
C TYR A 15 -7.31 -3.21 10.57
N ALA A 16 -6.45 -3.48 9.59
CA ALA A 16 -6.86 -3.76 8.21
C ALA A 16 -7.73 -5.02 8.15
N ASN A 17 -7.30 -6.12 8.80
CA ASN A 17 -8.07 -7.35 8.86
C ASN A 17 -9.42 -7.16 9.58
N ALA A 18 -9.46 -6.41 10.70
CA ALA A 18 -10.71 -6.15 11.42
C ALA A 18 -11.71 -5.38 10.54
N LEU A 19 -11.27 -4.33 9.85
CA LEU A 19 -12.12 -3.58 8.92
C LEU A 19 -12.59 -4.47 7.76
N PHE A 20 -11.69 -5.29 7.22
CA PHE A 20 -11.99 -6.19 6.11
C PHE A 20 -13.05 -7.24 6.50
N GLN A 21 -12.93 -7.83 7.68
CA GLN A 21 -13.92 -8.77 8.19
C GLN A 21 -15.30 -8.12 8.36
N LEU A 22 -15.36 -6.95 8.99
CA LEU A 22 -16.60 -6.19 9.17
C LEU A 22 -17.24 -5.81 7.83
N ALA A 23 -16.44 -5.33 6.86
CA ALA A 23 -16.92 -4.98 5.53
C ALA A 23 -17.40 -6.22 4.75
N LYS A 24 -16.75 -7.38 4.94
CA LYS A 24 -17.14 -8.66 4.35
C LYS A 24 -18.47 -9.16 4.91
N GLU A 25 -18.65 -9.12 6.22
CA GLU A 25 -19.90 -9.50 6.90
C GLU A 25 -21.07 -8.61 6.48
N ALA A 26 -20.82 -7.30 6.37
CA ALA A 26 -21.80 -6.34 5.89
C ALA A 26 -22.03 -6.37 4.36
N LYS A 27 -21.24 -7.13 3.59
CA LYS A 27 -21.25 -7.19 2.12
C LYS A 27 -21.05 -5.85 1.43
N VAL A 28 -20.22 -4.97 2.01
CA VAL A 28 -19.95 -3.61 1.54
C VAL A 28 -18.46 -3.38 1.21
N LEU A 29 -17.73 -4.44 0.86
CA LEU A 29 -16.27 -4.37 0.60
C LEU A 29 -15.88 -3.32 -0.44
N ASP A 30 -16.58 -3.27 -1.58
CA ASP A 30 -16.27 -2.33 -2.67
C ASP A 30 -16.59 -0.89 -2.27
N SER A 31 -17.70 -0.65 -1.56
CA SER A 31 -18.04 0.67 -1.05
C SER A 31 -16.99 1.19 -0.07
N VAL A 32 -16.62 0.35 0.92
CA VAL A 32 -15.58 0.69 1.89
C VAL A 32 -14.24 0.94 1.21
N SER A 33 -13.88 0.15 0.18
CA SER A 33 -12.66 0.38 -0.59
C SER A 33 -12.65 1.75 -1.26
N ASN A 34 -13.75 2.13 -1.92
CA ASN A 34 -13.86 3.43 -2.58
C ASN A 34 -13.80 4.60 -1.58
N GLU A 35 -14.43 4.46 -0.42
CA GLU A 35 -14.37 5.45 0.65
C GLU A 35 -12.94 5.62 1.17
N LEU A 36 -12.21 4.51 1.39
CA LEU A 36 -10.83 4.53 1.84
C LEU A 36 -9.88 5.16 0.81
N ILE A 37 -10.11 4.92 -0.49
CA ILE A 37 -9.33 5.54 -1.57
C ILE A 37 -9.54 7.06 -1.55
N ARG A 38 -10.79 7.55 -1.45
CA ARG A 38 -11.08 8.98 -1.33
C ARG A 38 -10.42 9.64 -0.13
N ILE A 39 -10.42 8.96 1.02
CA ILE A 39 -9.70 9.43 2.21
C ILE A 39 -8.21 9.55 1.93
N LYS A 40 -7.62 8.55 1.29
CA LYS A 40 -6.20 8.55 0.93
C LYS A 40 -5.85 9.72 0.00
N GLU A 41 -6.67 9.98 -1.02
CA GLU A 41 -6.51 11.09 -1.97
C GLU A 41 -6.52 12.44 -1.23
N ILE A 42 -7.53 12.69 -0.40
CA ILE A 42 -7.62 13.93 0.40
C ILE A 42 -6.38 14.11 1.31
N LEU A 43 -5.92 13.02 1.94
CA LEU A 43 -4.75 13.08 2.81
C LEU A 43 -3.43 13.28 2.05
N GLN A 44 -3.37 12.92 0.77
CA GLN A 44 -2.19 13.11 -0.08
C GLN A 44 -2.18 14.48 -0.77
N GLU A 45 -3.34 15.00 -1.14
CA GLU A 45 -3.49 16.30 -1.80
C GLU A 45 -3.28 17.47 -0.82
N ASP A 46 -3.78 17.33 0.40
CA ASP A 46 -3.73 18.40 1.40
C ASP A 46 -2.65 18.13 2.46
N GLN A 47 -1.45 18.69 2.21
CA GLN A 47 -0.31 18.56 3.12
C GLN A 47 -0.57 19.21 4.49
N GLU A 48 -1.45 20.23 4.57
CA GLU A 48 -1.80 20.84 5.86
C GLU A 48 -2.61 19.88 6.71
N VAL A 49 -3.62 19.23 6.12
CA VAL A 49 -4.43 18.18 6.78
C VAL A 49 -3.53 17.04 7.26
N LEU A 50 -2.64 16.56 6.40
CA LEU A 50 -1.70 15.50 6.76
C LEU A 50 -0.79 15.91 7.93
N SER A 51 -0.25 17.13 7.91
CA SER A 51 0.61 17.66 8.97
C SER A 51 -0.12 17.74 10.31
N VAL A 52 -1.36 18.19 10.33
CA VAL A 52 -2.20 18.27 11.55
C VAL A 52 -2.50 16.87 12.10
N ILE A 53 -2.79 15.92 11.23
CA ILE A 53 -3.06 14.52 11.61
C ILE A 53 -1.83 13.85 12.22
N LEU A 54 -0.66 14.05 11.61
CA LEU A 54 0.59 13.45 12.07
C LEU A 54 1.17 14.15 13.30
N ASN A 55 0.80 15.40 13.56
CA ASN A 55 1.34 16.15 14.67
C ASN A 55 0.89 15.58 16.04
N PRO A 56 1.80 15.13 16.91
CA PRO A 56 1.46 14.58 18.21
C PRO A 56 0.93 15.66 19.19
N SER A 57 1.21 16.94 18.95
CA SER A 57 0.76 18.06 19.80
C SER A 57 -0.72 18.39 19.59
N VAL A 58 -1.34 17.96 18.50
CA VAL A 58 -2.77 18.19 18.24
C VAL A 58 -3.60 17.24 19.09
N SER A 59 -4.56 17.80 19.83
CA SER A 59 -5.44 17.04 20.71
C SER A 59 -6.28 16.03 19.95
N LYS A 60 -6.60 14.90 20.60
CA LYS A 60 -7.48 13.87 20.01
C LYS A 60 -8.84 14.43 19.59
N SER A 61 -9.38 15.36 20.35
CA SER A 61 -10.66 16.01 20.09
C SER A 61 -10.61 16.79 18.75
N ASN A 62 -9.52 17.51 18.51
CA ASN A 62 -9.35 18.26 17.27
C ASN A 62 -9.18 17.33 16.06
N LYS A 63 -8.45 16.23 16.21
CA LYS A 63 -8.33 15.20 15.18
C LYS A 63 -9.68 14.55 14.86
N ILE A 64 -10.50 14.26 15.87
CA ILE A 64 -11.85 13.70 15.68
C ILE A 64 -12.70 14.69 14.88
N LYS A 65 -12.77 15.97 15.29
CA LYS A 65 -13.53 17.00 14.56
C LYS A 65 -13.11 17.14 13.10
N LEU A 66 -11.80 17.10 12.85
CA LEU A 66 -11.27 17.15 11.48
C LEU A 66 -11.76 15.96 10.65
N PHE A 67 -11.72 14.75 11.21
CA PHE A 67 -12.23 13.57 10.50
C PHE A 67 -13.76 13.58 10.36
N GLU A 68 -14.50 14.14 11.31
CA GLU A 68 -15.95 14.35 11.19
C GLU A 68 -16.27 15.30 10.01
N THR A 69 -15.53 16.40 9.89
CA THR A 69 -15.69 17.33 8.75
C THR A 69 -15.35 16.66 7.41
N ILE A 70 -14.30 15.83 7.37
CA ILE A 70 -13.97 15.04 6.17
C ILE A 70 -15.08 14.03 5.88
N ALA A 71 -15.57 13.33 6.90
CA ALA A 71 -16.62 12.33 6.78
C ALA A 71 -17.92 12.90 6.22
N GLU A 72 -18.29 14.12 6.62
CA GLU A 72 -19.45 14.83 6.10
C GLU A 72 -19.26 15.23 4.62
N LYS A 73 -18.05 15.72 4.26
CA LYS A 73 -17.78 16.15 2.87
C LYS A 73 -17.82 15.03 1.85
N ILE A 74 -17.41 13.83 2.22
CA ILE A 74 -17.31 12.66 1.32
C ILE A 74 -18.38 11.60 1.59
N GLU A 75 -19.34 11.91 2.44
CA GLU A 75 -20.47 11.03 2.79
C GLU A 75 -20.03 9.62 3.20
N LEU A 76 -19.11 9.54 4.18
CA LEU A 76 -18.60 8.25 4.66
C LEU A 76 -19.70 7.41 5.31
N SER A 77 -19.62 6.11 5.07
CA SER A 77 -20.46 5.14 5.76
C SER A 77 -20.18 5.14 7.29
N LYS A 78 -21.21 4.80 8.07
CA LYS A 78 -21.07 4.69 9.54
C LYS A 78 -19.96 3.72 9.94
N LEU A 79 -19.71 2.67 9.14
CA LEU A 79 -18.68 1.68 9.39
C LEU A 79 -17.29 2.30 9.31
N VAL A 80 -17.00 3.03 8.23
CA VAL A 80 -15.69 3.69 8.03
C VAL A 80 -15.50 4.83 9.02
N SER A 81 -16.54 5.64 9.27
CA SER A 81 -16.49 6.73 10.26
C SER A 81 -16.18 6.20 11.66
N ASN A 82 -16.87 5.14 12.12
CA ASN A 82 -16.59 4.49 13.41
C ASN A 82 -15.17 3.92 13.47
N PHE A 83 -14.70 3.30 12.40
CA PHE A 83 -13.35 2.75 12.32
C PHE A 83 -12.29 3.83 12.48
N ILE A 84 -12.43 4.96 11.77
CA ILE A 84 -11.51 6.11 11.90
C ILE A 84 -11.56 6.65 13.34
N GLY A 85 -12.76 6.77 13.93
CA GLY A 85 -12.91 7.18 15.33
C GLY A 85 -12.13 6.28 16.31
N VAL A 86 -12.13 4.96 16.08
CA VAL A 86 -11.34 4.02 16.88
C VAL A 86 -9.84 4.24 16.70
N ILE A 87 -9.37 4.45 15.46
CA ILE A 87 -7.97 4.70 15.15
C ILE A 87 -7.49 5.99 15.83
N VAL A 88 -8.29 7.07 15.78
CA VAL A 88 -7.97 8.34 16.43
C VAL A 88 -7.92 8.19 17.96
N LYS A 89 -8.92 7.54 18.57
CA LYS A 89 -8.97 7.28 20.01
C LYS A 89 -7.75 6.48 20.50
N LYS A 90 -7.28 5.53 19.69
CA LYS A 90 -6.09 4.71 20.00
C LYS A 90 -4.77 5.39 19.63
N ASN A 91 -4.79 6.64 19.15
CA ASN A 91 -3.61 7.40 18.72
C ASN A 91 -2.78 6.68 17.63
N ARG A 92 -3.47 6.05 16.67
CA ARG A 92 -2.85 5.26 15.59
C ARG A 92 -3.11 5.82 14.20
N VAL A 93 -3.43 7.11 14.13
CA VAL A 93 -3.74 7.81 12.87
C VAL A 93 -2.53 7.83 11.93
N ASN A 94 -1.32 7.81 12.48
CA ASN A 94 -0.08 7.77 11.72
C ASN A 94 0.02 6.53 10.80
N TYR A 95 -0.70 5.46 11.14
CA TYR A 95 -0.71 4.22 10.36
C TYR A 95 -1.90 4.12 9.40
N LEU A 96 -2.73 5.16 9.31
CA LEU A 96 -3.96 5.11 8.52
C LEU A 96 -3.69 4.81 7.04
N LEU A 97 -2.69 5.45 6.44
CA LEU A 97 -2.30 5.22 5.04
C LEU A 97 -1.81 3.78 4.79
N GLU A 98 -1.04 3.23 5.73
CA GLU A 98 -0.57 1.85 5.67
C GLU A 98 -1.73 0.85 5.82
N ILE A 99 -2.68 1.15 6.72
CA ILE A 99 -3.90 0.34 6.92
C ILE A 99 -4.75 0.31 5.64
N ILE A 100 -4.91 1.45 4.97
CA ILE A 100 -5.63 1.55 3.69
C ILE A 100 -4.94 0.71 2.62
N GLY A 101 -3.62 0.78 2.53
CA GLY A 101 -2.83 -0.05 1.62
C GLY A 101 -3.01 -1.55 1.87
N THR A 102 -2.91 -1.96 3.15
CA THR A 102 -3.10 -3.37 3.54
C THR A 102 -4.53 -3.86 3.26
N PHE A 103 -5.55 -3.02 3.49
CA PHE A 103 -6.94 -3.35 3.14
C PHE A 103 -7.11 -3.59 1.63
N GLY A 104 -6.51 -2.73 0.79
CA GLY A 104 -6.48 -2.92 -0.66
C GLY A 104 -5.86 -4.25 -1.08
N ASN A 105 -4.75 -4.65 -0.45
CA ASN A 105 -4.10 -5.94 -0.70
C ASN A 105 -4.98 -7.14 -0.30
N LEU A 106 -5.70 -7.04 0.82
CA LEU A 106 -6.64 -8.08 1.24
C LEU A 106 -7.81 -8.21 0.26
N LEU A 107 -8.32 -7.08 -0.24
CA LEU A 107 -9.39 -7.08 -1.24
C LEU A 107 -8.95 -7.68 -2.57
N ALA A 108 -7.77 -7.31 -3.06
CA ALA A 108 -7.16 -7.88 -4.25
C ALA A 108 -6.99 -9.41 -4.13
N SER A 109 -6.49 -9.86 -2.98
CA SER A 109 -6.34 -11.29 -2.67
C SER A 109 -7.67 -12.04 -2.66
N LEU A 110 -8.75 -11.42 -2.14
CA LEU A 110 -10.09 -12.01 -2.15
C LEU A 110 -10.65 -12.12 -3.58
N LYS A 111 -10.39 -11.13 -4.43
CA LYS A 111 -10.80 -11.12 -5.84
C LYS A 111 -9.95 -12.09 -6.70
N GLY A 112 -8.99 -12.78 -6.12
CA GLY A 112 -8.07 -13.65 -6.83
C GLY A 112 -6.98 -12.91 -7.59
N GLU A 113 -6.90 -11.58 -7.42
CA GLU A 113 -5.82 -10.77 -7.96
C GLU A 113 -4.56 -11.00 -7.12
N ARG A 114 -3.45 -11.26 -7.78
CA ARG A 114 -2.16 -11.37 -7.10
C ARG A 114 -1.49 -9.99 -7.07
N VAL A 115 -0.90 -9.66 -5.94
CA VAL A 115 -0.10 -8.43 -5.85
C VAL A 115 1.27 -8.69 -6.46
N ALA A 116 1.66 -7.84 -7.41
CA ALA A 116 3.00 -7.81 -7.97
C ALA A 116 3.66 -6.49 -7.60
N THR A 117 4.76 -6.56 -6.85
CA THR A 117 5.58 -5.38 -6.59
C THR A 117 6.61 -5.23 -7.70
N VAL A 118 6.56 -4.12 -8.42
CA VAL A 118 7.48 -3.79 -9.51
C VAL A 118 8.38 -2.65 -9.05
N SER A 119 9.65 -2.94 -8.82
CA SER A 119 10.67 -1.93 -8.52
C SER A 119 11.41 -1.53 -9.80
N SER A 120 11.58 -0.23 -10.03
CA SER A 120 12.30 0.34 -11.17
C SER A 120 13.23 1.47 -10.71
N ALA A 121 14.27 1.78 -11.50
CA ALA A 121 15.18 2.88 -11.20
C ALA A 121 14.52 4.25 -11.36
N TYR A 122 13.51 4.36 -12.24
CA TYR A 122 12.79 5.60 -12.59
C TYR A 122 11.28 5.33 -12.59
N ALA A 123 10.50 6.43 -12.56
CA ALA A 123 9.05 6.35 -12.70
C ALA A 123 8.68 5.72 -14.07
N LEU A 124 7.77 4.75 -14.04
CA LEU A 124 7.27 4.08 -15.24
C LEU A 124 6.09 4.87 -15.82
N THR A 125 5.97 4.85 -17.15
CA THR A 125 4.81 5.41 -17.85
C THR A 125 3.63 4.43 -17.81
N ASP A 126 2.41 4.93 -17.96
CA ASP A 126 1.20 4.09 -17.97
C ASP A 126 1.25 2.98 -19.05
N ALA A 127 1.83 3.28 -20.21
CA ALA A 127 2.04 2.30 -21.27
C ALA A 127 2.98 1.15 -20.85
N GLN A 128 4.04 1.48 -20.10
CA GLN A 128 4.98 0.47 -19.58
C GLN A 128 4.32 -0.40 -18.50
N ILE A 129 3.50 0.22 -17.64
CA ILE A 129 2.75 -0.50 -16.61
C ILE A 129 1.76 -1.49 -17.26
N ALA A 130 1.05 -1.06 -18.31
CA ALA A 130 0.13 -1.91 -19.05
C ALA A 130 0.84 -3.11 -19.72
N ASP A 131 2.02 -2.90 -20.32
CA ASP A 131 2.83 -3.96 -20.92
C ASP A 131 3.34 -4.97 -19.88
N ILE A 132 3.78 -4.48 -18.73
CA ILE A 132 4.18 -5.35 -17.59
C ILE A 132 2.99 -6.18 -17.09
N SER A 133 1.81 -5.56 -16.95
CA SER A 133 0.59 -6.24 -16.53
C SER A 133 0.21 -7.36 -17.48
N SER A 134 0.23 -7.09 -18.78
CA SER A 134 -0.05 -8.08 -19.83
C SER A 134 0.92 -9.26 -19.77
N LYS A 135 2.23 -8.99 -19.68
CA LYS A 135 3.25 -10.04 -19.60
C LYS A 135 3.15 -10.88 -18.31
N LEU A 136 2.78 -10.26 -17.20
CA LEU A 136 2.54 -10.98 -15.95
C LEU A 136 1.30 -11.87 -16.06
N LYS A 137 0.23 -11.36 -16.65
CA LYS A 137 -1.00 -12.12 -16.89
C LYS A 137 -0.73 -13.35 -17.77
N ASP A 138 0.01 -13.19 -18.85
CA ASP A 138 0.38 -14.28 -19.76
C ASP A 138 1.26 -15.33 -19.08
N LYS A 139 2.20 -14.90 -18.24
CA LYS A 139 3.14 -15.81 -17.59
C LYS A 139 2.53 -16.58 -16.41
N PHE A 140 1.65 -15.96 -15.65
CA PHE A 140 1.10 -16.53 -14.42
C PHE A 140 -0.39 -16.91 -14.52
N ASN A 141 -1.02 -16.60 -15.64
CA ASN A 141 -2.45 -16.84 -15.90
C ASN A 141 -3.36 -16.31 -14.78
N ALA A 142 -3.05 -15.12 -14.27
CA ALA A 142 -3.76 -14.44 -13.21
C ALA A 142 -3.72 -12.91 -13.41
N ASP A 143 -4.72 -12.22 -12.88
CA ASP A 143 -4.72 -10.76 -12.85
C ASP A 143 -3.85 -10.26 -11.69
N PHE A 144 -3.11 -9.17 -11.94
CA PHE A 144 -2.17 -8.61 -10.97
C PHE A 144 -2.52 -7.16 -10.65
N ASN A 145 -2.53 -6.88 -9.36
CA ASN A 145 -2.49 -5.50 -8.86
C ASN A 145 -1.01 -5.09 -8.77
N ILE A 146 -0.58 -4.16 -9.62
CA ILE A 146 0.82 -3.73 -9.69
C ILE A 146 1.06 -2.61 -8.70
N GLN A 147 1.96 -2.86 -7.75
CA GLN A 147 2.50 -1.85 -6.85
C GLN A 147 3.85 -1.38 -7.35
N LEU A 148 3.97 -0.09 -7.65
CA LEU A 148 5.21 0.51 -8.12
C LEU A 148 6.07 0.97 -6.95
N ASN A 149 7.36 0.64 -7.02
CA ASN A 149 8.37 1.11 -6.09
C ASN A 149 9.55 1.69 -6.89
N ILE A 150 10.05 2.85 -6.49
CA ILE A 150 11.20 3.49 -7.15
C ILE A 150 12.44 3.20 -6.32
N GLU A 151 13.35 2.40 -6.88
CA GLU A 151 14.64 2.03 -6.29
C GLU A 151 15.77 2.49 -7.21
N PRO A 152 16.32 3.71 -7.03
CA PRO A 152 17.40 4.24 -7.90
C PRO A 152 18.66 3.37 -7.89
N GLU A 153 18.86 2.58 -6.83
CA GLU A 153 20.00 1.66 -6.69
C GLU A 153 20.03 0.54 -7.74
N LEU A 154 18.93 0.26 -8.43
CA LEU A 154 18.86 -0.75 -9.49
C LEU A 154 19.65 -0.34 -10.74
N ILE A 155 19.99 0.98 -10.87
CA ILE A 155 20.67 1.62 -12.01
C ILE A 155 19.77 1.59 -13.26
N GLY A 156 19.06 0.48 -13.51
CA GLY A 156 18.15 0.26 -14.63
C GLY A 156 17.58 -1.16 -14.61
N GLY A 157 16.65 -1.41 -15.53
CA GLY A 157 15.89 -2.65 -15.56
C GLY A 157 14.76 -2.70 -14.55
N LEU A 158 14.21 -3.89 -14.30
CA LEU A 158 13.05 -4.12 -13.45
C LEU A 158 13.32 -5.27 -12.49
N LYS A 159 12.82 -5.11 -11.26
CA LYS A 159 12.74 -6.18 -10.28
C LYS A 159 11.27 -6.40 -9.95
N ILE A 160 10.75 -7.59 -10.21
CA ILE A 160 9.35 -7.93 -10.02
C ILE A 160 9.24 -9.01 -8.95
N GLN A 161 8.46 -8.75 -7.93
CA GLN A 161 8.16 -9.70 -6.87
C GLN A 161 6.67 -10.07 -6.90
N VAL A 162 6.41 -11.36 -7.01
CA VAL A 162 5.05 -11.95 -6.98
C VAL A 162 4.99 -12.97 -5.85
N GLY A 163 4.45 -12.56 -4.70
CA GLY A 163 4.48 -13.39 -3.50
C GLY A 163 5.91 -13.75 -3.09
N SER A 164 6.24 -15.03 -3.10
CA SER A 164 7.60 -15.55 -2.78
C SER A 164 8.53 -15.62 -4.00
N GLN A 165 8.02 -15.43 -5.21
CA GLN A 165 8.83 -15.45 -6.42
C GLN A 165 9.35 -14.06 -6.76
N MET A 166 10.64 -13.97 -7.08
CA MET A 166 11.28 -12.73 -7.49
C MET A 166 11.96 -12.92 -8.84
N ILE A 167 11.69 -12.01 -9.76
CA ILE A 167 12.33 -11.91 -11.07
C ILE A 167 13.12 -10.62 -11.07
N ASP A 168 14.44 -10.71 -11.04
CA ASP A 168 15.35 -9.57 -11.02
C ASP A 168 16.11 -9.49 -12.35
N SER A 169 15.73 -8.53 -13.17
CA SER A 169 16.39 -8.18 -14.44
C SER A 169 17.11 -6.83 -14.35
N SER A 170 17.47 -6.39 -13.13
CA SER A 170 18.19 -5.14 -12.93
C SER A 170 19.63 -5.23 -13.47
N ILE A 171 20.14 -4.08 -13.90
CA ILE A 171 21.55 -3.95 -14.33
C ILE A 171 22.48 -4.24 -13.15
N LYS A 172 22.10 -3.84 -11.95
CA LYS A 172 22.84 -4.14 -10.71
C LYS A 172 23.07 -5.65 -10.55
N ASN A 173 22.02 -6.45 -10.70
CA ASN A 173 22.12 -7.91 -10.58
C ASN A 173 22.94 -8.53 -11.72
N GLN A 174 22.77 -8.04 -12.96
CA GLN A 174 23.58 -8.53 -14.10
C GLN A 174 25.07 -8.24 -13.92
N LEU A 175 25.43 -7.06 -13.43
CA LEU A 175 26.83 -6.72 -13.12
C LEU A 175 27.39 -7.59 -11.98
N GLN A 176 26.58 -7.88 -10.96
CA GLN A 176 27.00 -8.74 -9.88
C GLN A 176 27.28 -10.17 -10.36
N LEU A 177 26.39 -10.74 -11.17
CA LEU A 177 26.56 -12.07 -11.76
C LEU A 177 27.80 -12.14 -12.66
N LEU A 178 28.08 -11.09 -13.45
CA LEU A 178 29.30 -11.01 -14.25
C LEU A 178 30.55 -10.98 -13.38
N LYS A 179 30.53 -10.18 -12.32
CA LYS A 179 31.66 -10.10 -11.35
C LYS A 179 31.93 -11.45 -10.67
N GLU A 180 30.89 -12.18 -10.32
CA GLU A 180 31.00 -13.52 -9.71
C GLU A 180 31.62 -14.52 -10.70
N LYS A 181 31.10 -14.57 -11.94
CA LYS A 181 31.65 -15.42 -13.00
C LYS A 181 33.10 -15.11 -13.33
N MET A 182 33.50 -13.83 -13.31
CA MET A 182 34.90 -13.45 -13.53
C MET A 182 35.83 -13.90 -12.39
N LYS A 183 35.31 -13.97 -11.16
CA LYS A 183 36.08 -14.47 -10.01
C LYS A 183 36.26 -15.99 -10.00
N GLU A 184 35.31 -16.74 -10.59
CA GLU A 184 35.38 -18.20 -10.69
C GLU A 184 36.35 -18.66 -11.77
N VAL A 185 36.72 -17.78 -12.72
CA VAL A 185 37.61 -18.09 -13.86
C VAL A 185 39.07 -17.60 -13.59
N ALA A 186 39.29 -16.82 -12.54
CA ALA A 186 40.60 -16.29 -12.15
C ALA A 186 41.18 -17.09 -10.99
#